data_0d166affc740c8cf6cb697004c066950
#
_entry.id   0d166affc740c8cf6cb697004c066950
#
_cell.length_a   1.000
_cell.length_b   1.000
_cell.length_c   1.000
_cell.angle_alpha   90.00
_cell.angle_beta   90.00
_cell.angle_gamma   90.00
#
_symmetry.space_group_name_H-M   'P 1'
#
loop_
_entity.id
_entity.type
_entity.pdbx_description
1 polymer ?
#
loop_
_entity_poly.entity_id
_entity_poly.type
_entity_poly.pdbx_seq_one_letter_code
_entity_poly.pdbx_strand_id
1 'polypeptide(L)'
;MGEIGRAGVVLAVLALTACSSEARLRRTLSSQTTGVIHLPSGTIEVSSELDLAPQAHDLEIVGSNTVLKASNQFHGRAILVGEGSRHIHLHDFKVDGNRAKLAQPLAMAPPENAFRVWYPNNGLLFDHAEGLEIDDLHFATVVNFPILASRSSGFKISGVTAEDCGSRNALGRNNLSGGILIEEGSSDFEVRKSIFRRIPGNALWTHSLLTSSRLHDGIFAENSFDTIGRDAIQVGHATRVRVENNTGSNIGYPLEVVDAENGGVPVAIDTSGNVDASIYTGNRFEEVNGKCFDLDGFHDGAVRDNVCIDRKRAEDYSFGHFGIVMNNTDPQVQAQNIEIMGNLIDGMKFGGLFVMGSGHRVIGNQFLNLNKAGCNESAPHVPCIYKEDEPEMLETGIYLGRGIARLEETRGNLIQSNRITGHKMSKRCIHVGPGVSLAANTIERNECAD
;
A
#
# COMPACT_ATOMS: atom_id res chain seq x y z
N MET A 1 -17.58 -55.94 -22.66
CA MET A 1 -16.66 -56.06 -21.52
C MET A 1 -15.26 -55.68 -21.98
N GLY A 2 -14.81 -54.49 -21.77
CA GLY A 2 -13.43 -54.18 -22.18
C GLY A 2 -13.10 -52.72 -22.48
N GLU A 3 -13.58 -51.73 -21.71
CA GLU A 3 -13.06 -50.36 -21.83
C GLU A 3 -12.93 -49.57 -20.51
N ILE A 4 -13.31 -50.13 -19.39
CA ILE A 4 -13.29 -49.42 -18.09
C ILE A 4 -11.89 -49.49 -17.41
N GLY A 5 -10.99 -50.37 -17.91
CA GLY A 5 -9.69 -50.58 -17.24
C GLY A 5 -8.56 -49.59 -17.59
N ARG A 6 -8.67 -48.84 -18.71
CA ARG A 6 -7.56 -47.96 -19.15
C ARG A 6 -7.62 -46.52 -18.61
N ALA A 7 -8.81 -45.99 -18.37
CA ALA A 7 -8.97 -44.61 -17.86
C ALA A 7 -8.55 -44.47 -16.39
N GLY A 8 -8.82 -45.48 -15.58
CA GLY A 8 -8.45 -45.47 -14.15
C GLY A 8 -6.94 -45.54 -13.88
N VAL A 9 -6.19 -46.23 -14.75
CA VAL A 9 -4.74 -46.37 -14.59
C VAL A 9 -4.01 -45.07 -14.97
N VAL A 10 -4.49 -44.32 -15.94
CA VAL A 10 -3.89 -43.04 -16.36
C VAL A 10 -4.09 -41.96 -15.31
N LEU A 11 -5.27 -41.87 -14.67
CA LEU A 11 -5.51 -40.93 -13.58
C LEU A 11 -4.65 -41.22 -12.33
N ALA A 12 -4.47 -42.48 -11.97
CA ALA A 12 -3.65 -42.87 -10.84
C ALA A 12 -2.17 -42.58 -11.05
N VAL A 13 -1.67 -42.75 -12.29
CA VAL A 13 -0.27 -42.45 -12.64
C VAL A 13 0.00 -40.94 -12.65
N LEU A 14 -0.92 -40.11 -13.12
CA LEU A 14 -0.81 -38.65 -13.07
C LEU A 14 -0.83 -38.11 -11.62
N ALA A 15 -1.69 -38.63 -10.78
CA ALA A 15 -1.72 -38.23 -9.36
C ALA A 15 -0.44 -38.65 -8.61
N LEU A 16 0.08 -39.85 -8.87
CA LEU A 16 1.34 -40.32 -8.27
C LEU A 16 2.58 -39.57 -8.76
N THR A 17 2.60 -39.11 -10.01
CA THR A 17 3.70 -38.30 -10.54
C THR A 17 3.68 -36.88 -9.97
N ALA A 18 2.50 -36.27 -9.79
CA ALA A 18 2.37 -34.95 -9.16
C ALA A 18 2.83 -34.96 -7.68
N CYS A 19 2.37 -35.92 -6.87
CA CYS A 19 2.87 -36.13 -5.51
C CYS A 19 4.39 -36.38 -5.46
N SER A 20 4.94 -37.08 -6.43
CA SER A 20 6.38 -37.32 -6.50
C SER A 20 7.19 -36.06 -6.79
N SER A 21 6.67 -35.11 -7.57
CA SER A 21 7.33 -33.84 -7.90
C SER A 21 7.36 -32.89 -6.71
N GLU A 22 6.27 -32.72 -6.00
CA GLU A 22 6.21 -31.95 -4.75
C GLU A 22 7.15 -32.55 -3.68
N ALA A 23 7.06 -33.85 -3.43
CA ALA A 23 7.88 -34.50 -2.42
C ALA A 23 9.39 -34.40 -2.71
N ARG A 24 9.77 -34.43 -3.99
CA ARG A 24 11.16 -34.23 -4.41
C ARG A 24 11.58 -32.78 -4.18
N LEU A 25 10.76 -31.81 -4.62
CA LEU A 25 11.03 -30.39 -4.45
C LEU A 25 11.18 -30.05 -2.97
N ARG A 26 10.24 -30.48 -2.14
CA ARG A 26 10.26 -30.30 -0.67
C ARG A 26 11.55 -30.80 -0.06
N ARG A 27 11.98 -32.01 -0.42
CA ARG A 27 13.25 -32.57 0.07
C ARG A 27 14.45 -31.74 -0.37
N THR A 28 14.48 -31.29 -1.62
CA THR A 28 15.57 -30.46 -2.14
C THR A 28 15.64 -29.13 -1.38
N LEU A 29 14.53 -28.41 -1.28
CA LEU A 29 14.47 -27.12 -0.59
C LEU A 29 14.85 -27.22 0.89
N SER A 30 14.38 -28.26 1.59
CA SER A 30 14.64 -28.44 3.02
C SER A 30 16.03 -29.00 3.36
N SER A 31 16.80 -29.44 2.38
CA SER A 31 18.14 -30.04 2.61
C SER A 31 19.29 -29.28 1.96
N GLN A 32 19.06 -28.56 0.88
CA GLN A 32 20.11 -27.82 0.19
C GLN A 32 20.26 -26.42 0.82
N THR A 33 21.44 -26.12 1.30
CA THR A 33 21.75 -24.87 1.99
C THR A 33 22.41 -23.81 1.10
N THR A 34 23.05 -24.21 0.00
CA THR A 34 23.76 -23.28 -0.91
C THR A 34 23.66 -23.74 -2.37
N GLY A 35 24.06 -22.88 -3.30
CA GLY A 35 24.15 -23.17 -4.74
C GLY A 35 22.85 -22.92 -5.48
N VAL A 36 22.53 -23.70 -6.51
CA VAL A 36 21.39 -23.44 -7.39
C VAL A 36 20.37 -24.57 -7.31
N ILE A 37 19.10 -24.22 -7.13
CA ILE A 37 17.95 -25.12 -7.23
C ILE A 37 17.17 -24.76 -8.49
N HIS A 38 17.19 -25.63 -9.48
CA HIS A 38 16.32 -25.52 -10.65
C HIS A 38 14.97 -26.14 -10.35
N LEU A 39 13.92 -25.31 -10.34
CA LEU A 39 12.55 -25.78 -10.18
C LEU A 39 12.12 -26.58 -11.42
N PRO A 40 11.42 -27.71 -11.26
CA PRO A 40 10.89 -28.44 -12.40
C PRO A 40 9.92 -27.58 -13.22
N SER A 41 9.97 -27.71 -14.55
CA SER A 41 8.98 -27.02 -15.41
C SER A 41 7.58 -27.60 -15.27
N GLY A 42 6.58 -26.78 -15.52
CA GLY A 42 5.16 -27.13 -15.40
C GLY A 42 4.57 -26.74 -14.04
N THR A 43 3.34 -27.17 -13.79
CA THR A 43 2.65 -26.89 -12.53
C THR A 43 2.98 -27.92 -11.47
N ILE A 44 3.43 -27.45 -10.33
CA ILE A 44 3.67 -28.26 -9.14
C ILE A 44 2.59 -27.88 -8.13
N GLU A 45 1.69 -28.80 -7.84
CA GLU A 45 0.72 -28.62 -6.76
C GLU A 45 1.40 -28.78 -5.40
N VAL A 46 1.28 -27.75 -4.56
CA VAL A 46 1.88 -27.66 -3.22
C VAL A 46 0.78 -27.89 -2.19
N SER A 47 0.92 -28.91 -1.38
CA SER A 47 -0.09 -29.32 -0.38
C SER A 47 0.12 -28.71 1.01
N SER A 48 1.34 -28.30 1.33
CA SER A 48 1.70 -27.60 2.57
C SER A 48 2.95 -26.73 2.32
N GLU A 49 3.37 -25.95 3.31
CA GLU A 49 4.54 -25.06 3.19
C GLU A 49 5.77 -25.77 2.60
N LEU A 50 6.46 -25.11 1.70
CA LEU A 50 7.78 -25.48 1.21
C LEU A 50 8.81 -24.67 2.00
N ASP A 51 9.45 -25.30 2.97
CA ASP A 51 10.46 -24.63 3.81
C ASP A 51 11.84 -24.72 3.17
N LEU A 52 12.57 -23.61 3.18
CA LEU A 52 14.02 -23.63 2.89
C LEU A 52 14.77 -24.34 4.02
N ALA A 53 15.93 -24.89 3.67
CA ALA A 53 16.80 -25.49 4.67
C ALA A 53 17.13 -24.51 5.80
N PRO A 54 17.18 -24.94 7.06
CA PRO A 54 17.67 -24.09 8.13
C PRO A 54 19.06 -23.53 7.79
N GLN A 55 19.23 -22.21 7.95
CA GLN A 55 20.48 -21.50 7.61
C GLN A 55 20.84 -21.56 6.12
N ALA A 56 19.87 -21.69 5.22
CA ALA A 56 20.10 -21.55 3.78
C ALA A 56 20.80 -20.21 3.48
N HIS A 57 21.85 -20.24 2.69
CA HIS A 57 22.62 -19.05 2.32
C HIS A 57 23.26 -19.20 0.94
N ASP A 58 23.46 -18.09 0.27
CA ASP A 58 24.02 -18.07 -1.09
C ASP A 58 23.31 -19.09 -2.00
N LEU A 59 21.97 -19.08 -1.96
CA LEU A 59 21.12 -20.04 -2.63
C LEU A 59 20.26 -19.33 -3.70
N GLU A 60 20.39 -19.79 -4.94
CA GLU A 60 19.58 -19.37 -6.07
C GLU A 60 18.45 -20.38 -6.31
N ILE A 61 17.21 -19.90 -6.46
CA ILE A 61 16.06 -20.72 -6.81
C ILE A 61 15.47 -20.17 -8.09
N VAL A 62 15.68 -20.89 -9.19
CA VAL A 62 15.30 -20.45 -10.52
C VAL A 62 14.27 -21.37 -11.15
N GLY A 63 13.24 -20.77 -11.74
CA GLY A 63 12.24 -21.49 -12.53
C GLY A 63 12.50 -21.42 -14.03
N SER A 64 11.84 -22.31 -14.76
CA SER A 64 11.74 -22.25 -16.21
C SER A 64 10.38 -22.77 -16.63
N ASN A 65 9.42 -21.87 -16.89
CA ASN A 65 8.01 -22.21 -17.07
C ASN A 65 7.41 -22.97 -15.85
N THR A 66 7.86 -22.66 -14.66
CA THR A 66 7.40 -23.27 -13.40
C THR A 66 6.22 -22.51 -12.82
N VAL A 67 5.21 -23.21 -12.32
CA VAL A 67 4.13 -22.67 -11.51
C VAL A 67 4.08 -23.45 -10.18
N LEU A 68 4.34 -22.79 -9.08
CA LEU A 68 4.02 -23.33 -7.74
C LEU A 68 2.56 -22.97 -7.43
N LYS A 69 1.71 -23.97 -7.35
CA LYS A 69 0.28 -23.78 -7.15
C LYS A 69 -0.19 -24.40 -5.85
N ALA A 70 -0.84 -23.61 -5.01
CA ALA A 70 -1.48 -24.14 -3.82
C ALA A 70 -2.58 -25.16 -4.19
N SER A 71 -2.55 -26.35 -3.60
CA SER A 71 -3.60 -27.36 -3.78
C SER A 71 -4.92 -26.91 -3.16
N ASN A 72 -6.00 -27.61 -3.46
CA ASN A 72 -7.32 -27.29 -2.88
C ASN A 72 -7.41 -27.49 -1.35
N GLN A 73 -6.46 -28.19 -0.75
CA GLN A 73 -6.37 -28.41 0.68
C GLN A 73 -5.16 -27.72 1.32
N PHE A 74 -4.46 -26.87 0.58
CA PHE A 74 -3.31 -26.15 1.10
C PHE A 74 -3.73 -25.33 2.33
N HIS A 75 -2.93 -25.40 3.36
CA HIS A 75 -2.97 -24.52 4.52
C HIS A 75 -1.55 -24.36 5.05
N GLY A 76 -1.22 -23.13 5.40
CA GLY A 76 0.10 -22.80 5.87
C GLY A 76 0.29 -21.30 5.96
N ARG A 77 1.47 -20.90 6.41
CA ARG A 77 1.84 -19.46 6.47
C ARG A 77 2.05 -18.91 5.06
N ALA A 78 2.78 -19.66 4.21
CA ALA A 78 3.02 -19.32 2.82
C ALA A 78 3.33 -20.56 1.98
N ILE A 79 3.27 -20.43 0.64
CA ILE A 79 3.66 -21.52 -0.27
C ILE A 79 5.16 -21.83 -0.14
N LEU A 80 6.01 -20.79 0.00
CA LEU A 80 7.43 -20.96 0.26
C LEU A 80 7.85 -20.09 1.45
N VAL A 81 8.60 -20.68 2.36
CA VAL A 81 9.01 -20.06 3.62
C VAL A 81 10.53 -20.10 3.78
N GLY A 82 11.15 -18.96 4.08
CA GLY A 82 12.57 -18.83 4.40
C GLY A 82 12.76 -18.11 5.74
N GLU A 83 13.13 -18.86 6.78
CA GLU A 83 13.42 -18.29 8.10
C GLU A 83 14.93 -18.27 8.36
N GLY A 84 15.47 -17.11 8.79
CA GLY A 84 16.90 -16.97 9.10
C GLY A 84 17.84 -17.22 7.92
N SER A 85 17.33 -17.10 6.70
CA SER A 85 18.09 -17.33 5.46
C SER A 85 18.91 -16.10 5.07
N ARG A 86 19.99 -16.31 4.28
CA ARG A 86 20.88 -15.22 3.84
C ARG A 86 21.18 -15.32 2.36
N HIS A 87 21.23 -14.18 1.67
CA HIS A 87 21.59 -14.09 0.25
C HIS A 87 20.83 -15.13 -0.59
N ILE A 88 19.49 -15.08 -0.51
CA ILE A 88 18.62 -15.95 -1.29
C ILE A 88 18.17 -15.18 -2.52
N HIS A 89 18.31 -15.78 -3.70
CA HIS A 89 17.84 -15.21 -4.95
C HIS A 89 16.75 -16.09 -5.56
N LEU A 90 15.56 -15.50 -5.78
CA LEU A 90 14.39 -16.18 -6.37
C LEU A 90 14.00 -15.48 -7.66
N HIS A 91 13.92 -16.21 -8.77
CA HIS A 91 13.54 -15.60 -10.04
C HIS A 91 12.92 -16.57 -11.07
N ASP A 92 12.22 -15.99 -12.06
CA ASP A 92 11.71 -16.67 -13.25
C ASP A 92 10.67 -17.77 -13.00
N PHE A 93 9.82 -17.65 -11.98
CA PHE A 93 8.71 -18.59 -11.79
C PHE A 93 7.42 -17.89 -11.38
N LYS A 94 6.32 -18.65 -11.39
CA LYS A 94 5.00 -18.19 -11.01
C LYS A 94 4.52 -18.85 -9.73
N VAL A 95 3.71 -18.10 -8.97
CA VAL A 95 3.02 -18.58 -7.76
C VAL A 95 1.52 -18.37 -7.95
N ASP A 96 0.75 -19.44 -7.95
CA ASP A 96 -0.71 -19.43 -7.96
C ASP A 96 -1.25 -19.81 -6.57
N GLY A 97 -1.82 -18.85 -5.88
CA GLY A 97 -2.34 -19.05 -4.52
C GLY A 97 -3.70 -19.73 -4.44
N ASN A 98 -4.34 -20.05 -5.58
CA ASN A 98 -5.62 -20.76 -5.65
C ASN A 98 -6.73 -20.15 -4.75
N ARG A 99 -6.77 -18.79 -4.69
CA ARG A 99 -7.69 -18.04 -3.82
C ARG A 99 -9.14 -18.48 -3.93
N ALA A 100 -9.59 -18.81 -5.14
CA ALA A 100 -10.99 -19.23 -5.36
C ALA A 100 -11.41 -20.47 -4.56
N LYS A 101 -10.45 -21.29 -4.14
CA LYS A 101 -10.71 -22.51 -3.34
C LYS A 101 -10.32 -22.35 -1.87
N LEU A 102 -9.35 -21.50 -1.58
CA LEU A 102 -8.71 -21.42 -0.27
C LEU A 102 -9.14 -20.21 0.56
N ALA A 103 -9.59 -19.13 -0.07
CA ALA A 103 -9.96 -17.92 0.66
C ALA A 103 -11.17 -18.18 1.58
N GLN A 104 -11.01 -17.81 2.82
CA GLN A 104 -12.09 -17.74 3.81
C GLN A 104 -12.21 -16.27 4.26
N PRO A 105 -13.41 -15.84 4.68
CA PRO A 105 -13.56 -14.52 5.27
C PRO A 105 -12.62 -14.36 6.47
N LEU A 106 -11.79 -13.31 6.42
CA LEU A 106 -10.83 -13.01 7.48
C LEU A 106 -10.98 -11.54 7.86
N ALA A 107 -11.13 -11.28 9.16
CA ALA A 107 -11.13 -9.90 9.67
C ALA A 107 -9.76 -9.26 9.51
N MET A 108 -9.72 -7.94 9.60
CA MET A 108 -8.47 -7.19 9.72
C MET A 108 -7.70 -7.65 10.97
N ALA A 109 -6.38 -7.69 10.89
CA ALA A 109 -5.54 -8.05 12.03
C ALA A 109 -5.76 -7.09 13.19
N PRO A 110 -5.88 -7.58 14.42
CA PRO A 110 -5.85 -6.73 15.60
C PRO A 110 -4.53 -5.93 15.69
N PRO A 111 -4.56 -4.70 16.21
CA PRO A 111 -3.37 -3.82 16.26
C PRO A 111 -2.17 -4.40 17.03
N GLU A 112 -2.41 -5.35 17.92
CA GLU A 112 -1.39 -6.01 18.74
C GLU A 112 -0.76 -7.26 18.09
N ASN A 113 -1.23 -7.66 16.90
CA ASN A 113 -0.75 -8.85 16.22
C ASN A 113 0.10 -8.51 15.00
N ALA A 114 1.31 -9.05 14.94
CA ALA A 114 2.10 -9.04 13.71
C ALA A 114 1.37 -9.78 12.58
N PHE A 115 1.36 -9.22 11.40
CA PHE A 115 0.53 -9.72 10.31
C PHE A 115 0.99 -11.07 9.76
N ARG A 116 2.29 -11.38 9.85
CA ARG A 116 2.81 -12.70 9.54
C ARG A 116 2.21 -13.83 10.39
N VAL A 117 1.64 -13.49 11.54
CA VAL A 117 0.96 -14.45 12.43
C VAL A 117 -0.53 -14.54 12.12
N TRP A 118 -1.13 -13.43 11.68
CA TRP A 118 -2.56 -13.33 11.45
C TRP A 118 -3.00 -13.82 10.07
N TYR A 119 -2.22 -13.51 9.02
CA TYR A 119 -2.59 -13.79 7.63
C TYR A 119 -1.91 -15.07 7.12
N PRO A 120 -2.64 -16.20 6.99
CA PRO A 120 -2.14 -17.44 6.41
C PRO A 120 -2.20 -17.41 4.87
N ASN A 121 -1.68 -18.46 4.23
CA ASN A 121 -1.78 -18.70 2.80
C ASN A 121 -1.21 -17.55 1.95
N ASN A 122 -0.05 -17.06 2.35
CA ASN A 122 0.73 -16.11 1.57
C ASN A 122 1.47 -16.81 0.42
N GLY A 123 2.04 -16.05 -0.52
CA GLY A 123 2.89 -16.59 -1.56
C GLY A 123 4.27 -16.97 -1.01
N LEU A 124 5.04 -15.96 -0.62
CA LEU A 124 6.35 -16.10 0.02
C LEU A 124 6.32 -15.48 1.42
N LEU A 125 6.98 -16.10 2.37
CA LEU A 125 7.24 -15.55 3.70
C LEU A 125 8.71 -15.64 4.02
N PHE A 126 9.35 -14.50 4.26
CA PHE A 126 10.72 -14.41 4.75
C PHE A 126 10.73 -13.72 6.12
N ASP A 127 11.28 -14.42 7.11
CA ASP A 127 11.39 -13.92 8.47
C ASP A 127 12.84 -13.99 8.96
N HIS A 128 13.39 -12.90 9.46
CA HIS A 128 14.81 -12.77 9.80
C HIS A 128 15.75 -13.12 8.62
N ALA A 129 15.36 -12.77 7.39
CA ALA A 129 16.21 -12.95 6.22
C ALA A 129 17.15 -11.76 6.00
N GLU A 130 18.33 -12.03 5.45
CA GLU A 130 19.31 -11.01 5.10
C GLU A 130 19.74 -11.16 3.63
N GLY A 131 19.75 -10.04 2.88
CA GLY A 131 20.24 -10.05 1.48
C GLY A 131 19.33 -10.83 0.52
N LEU A 132 18.02 -10.76 0.68
CA LEU A 132 17.06 -11.43 -0.21
C LEU A 132 16.92 -10.65 -1.54
N GLU A 133 17.03 -11.36 -2.66
CA GLU A 133 16.73 -10.85 -4.01
C GLU A 133 15.56 -11.61 -4.62
N ILE A 134 14.56 -10.89 -5.11
CA ILE A 134 13.36 -11.45 -5.78
C ILE A 134 13.16 -10.71 -7.09
N ASP A 135 13.32 -11.41 -8.21
CA ASP A 135 13.23 -10.82 -9.53
C ASP A 135 12.24 -11.57 -10.44
N ASP A 136 11.48 -10.81 -11.22
CA ASP A 136 10.64 -11.34 -12.31
C ASP A 136 9.71 -12.50 -11.89
N LEU A 137 9.17 -12.44 -10.69
CA LEU A 137 8.15 -13.37 -10.22
C LEU A 137 6.74 -12.88 -10.57
N HIS A 138 5.88 -13.83 -10.91
CA HIS A 138 4.46 -13.55 -11.15
C HIS A 138 3.59 -14.24 -10.10
N PHE A 139 2.88 -13.46 -9.31
CA PHE A 139 1.90 -13.92 -8.31
C PHE A 139 0.49 -13.73 -8.84
N ALA A 140 -0.30 -14.79 -8.84
CA ALA A 140 -1.70 -14.75 -9.18
C ALA A 140 -2.54 -15.36 -8.08
N THR A 141 -3.67 -14.75 -7.76
CA THR A 141 -4.70 -15.31 -6.87
C THR A 141 -4.16 -15.78 -5.50
N VAL A 142 -3.11 -15.13 -4.97
CA VAL A 142 -2.63 -15.42 -3.62
C VAL A 142 -3.68 -14.97 -2.61
N VAL A 143 -3.93 -15.80 -1.59
CA VAL A 143 -5.02 -15.55 -0.64
C VAL A 143 -4.81 -14.27 0.14
N ASN A 144 -3.60 -14.03 0.65
CA ASN A 144 -3.28 -12.80 1.37
C ASN A 144 -2.13 -12.04 0.70
N PHE A 145 -0.91 -12.13 1.19
CA PHE A 145 0.22 -11.37 0.65
C PHE A 145 1.04 -12.21 -0.34
N PRO A 146 1.22 -11.76 -1.60
CA PRO A 146 2.22 -12.33 -2.51
C PRO A 146 3.59 -12.51 -1.88
N ILE A 147 4.08 -11.46 -1.21
CA ILE A 147 5.35 -11.47 -0.48
C ILE A 147 5.13 -10.81 0.89
N LEU A 148 5.57 -11.49 1.93
CA LEU A 148 5.64 -10.97 3.28
C LEU A 148 7.06 -11.11 3.79
N ALA A 149 7.73 -9.98 4.05
CA ALA A 149 9.05 -9.93 4.66
C ALA A 149 8.95 -9.31 6.06
N SER A 150 9.41 -10.04 7.07
CA SER A 150 9.35 -9.61 8.48
C SER A 150 10.72 -9.65 9.11
N ARG A 151 11.11 -8.66 9.88
CA ARG A 151 12.39 -8.60 10.60
C ARG A 151 13.60 -8.90 9.71
N SER A 152 13.53 -8.49 8.44
CA SER A 152 14.49 -8.82 7.40
C SER A 152 15.25 -7.58 6.94
N SER A 153 16.45 -7.74 6.40
CA SER A 153 17.29 -6.61 6.01
C SER A 153 18.04 -6.83 4.70
N GLY A 154 18.41 -5.72 4.04
CA GLY A 154 19.25 -5.74 2.85
C GLY A 154 18.60 -6.43 1.67
N PHE A 155 17.29 -6.29 1.44
CA PHE A 155 16.62 -7.06 0.39
C PHE A 155 16.09 -6.19 -0.76
N LYS A 156 16.01 -6.80 -1.94
CA LYS A 156 15.55 -6.19 -3.18
C LYS A 156 14.46 -7.02 -3.83
N ILE A 157 13.39 -6.37 -4.24
CA ILE A 157 12.28 -6.96 -4.97
C ILE A 157 12.11 -6.15 -6.26
N SER A 158 12.25 -6.77 -7.42
CA SER A 158 12.11 -6.08 -8.70
C SER A 158 11.37 -6.89 -9.76
N GLY A 159 10.69 -6.19 -10.69
CA GLY A 159 10.01 -6.84 -11.81
C GLY A 159 8.85 -7.78 -11.42
N VAL A 160 8.38 -7.72 -10.18
CA VAL A 160 7.31 -8.59 -9.68
C VAL A 160 5.96 -8.14 -10.23
N THR A 161 5.13 -9.10 -10.64
CA THR A 161 3.71 -8.86 -10.93
C THR A 161 2.84 -9.54 -9.90
N ALA A 162 1.90 -8.80 -9.30
CA ALA A 162 0.89 -9.33 -8.38
C ALA A 162 -0.51 -8.99 -8.90
N GLU A 163 -1.31 -10.02 -9.16
CA GLU A 163 -2.67 -9.86 -9.72
C GLU A 163 -3.69 -10.66 -8.95
N ASP A 164 -4.87 -10.07 -8.71
CA ASP A 164 -6.00 -10.75 -8.08
C ASP A 164 -5.67 -11.39 -6.72
N CYS A 165 -4.71 -10.83 -6.00
CA CYS A 165 -4.30 -11.29 -4.68
C CYS A 165 -5.06 -10.56 -3.57
N GLY A 166 -5.12 -11.16 -2.37
CA GLY A 166 -5.80 -10.59 -1.20
C GLY A 166 -7.12 -11.26 -0.86
N SER A 167 -7.42 -11.34 0.42
CA SER A 167 -8.67 -11.87 0.94
C SER A 167 -9.66 -10.75 1.29
N ARG A 168 -10.84 -11.15 1.75
CA ARG A 168 -11.93 -10.26 2.11
C ARG A 168 -12.48 -10.62 3.49
N ASN A 169 -13.10 -9.67 4.16
CA ASN A 169 -13.81 -9.90 5.40
C ASN A 169 -15.20 -10.55 5.16
N ALA A 170 -15.94 -10.79 6.23
CA ALA A 170 -17.27 -11.42 6.16
C ALA A 170 -18.31 -10.59 5.37
N LEU A 171 -18.07 -9.31 5.17
CA LEU A 171 -18.92 -8.41 4.38
C LEU A 171 -18.52 -8.40 2.89
N GLY A 172 -17.51 -9.17 2.49
CA GLY A 172 -16.99 -9.19 1.13
C GLY A 172 -16.08 -7.99 0.81
N ARG A 173 -15.72 -7.18 1.82
CA ARG A 173 -14.85 -6.01 1.71
C ARG A 173 -13.39 -6.38 2.01
N ASN A 174 -12.46 -5.51 1.68
CA ASN A 174 -11.05 -5.76 1.93
C ASN A 174 -10.73 -5.89 3.42
N ASN A 175 -9.63 -6.60 3.70
CA ASN A 175 -9.06 -6.74 5.04
C ASN A 175 -7.59 -6.29 5.05
N LEU A 176 -7.22 -5.37 4.19
CA LEU A 176 -5.92 -4.77 3.94
C LEU A 176 -4.93 -5.65 3.17
N SER A 177 -5.12 -6.99 3.10
CA SER A 177 -4.18 -7.88 2.41
C SER A 177 -4.26 -7.76 0.88
N GLY A 178 -3.22 -8.20 0.19
CA GLY A 178 -3.21 -8.37 -1.27
C GLY A 178 -1.92 -8.02 -1.98
N GLY A 179 -1.11 -7.13 -1.45
CA GLY A 179 0.16 -6.74 -2.06
C GLY A 179 1.39 -7.23 -1.32
N ILE A 180 2.48 -6.50 -1.40
CA ILE A 180 3.73 -6.81 -0.67
C ILE A 180 3.67 -6.12 0.70
N LEU A 181 3.88 -6.91 1.74
CA LEU A 181 4.01 -6.43 3.11
C LEU A 181 5.43 -6.58 3.62
N ILE A 182 5.96 -5.50 4.15
CA ILE A 182 7.25 -5.44 4.85
C ILE A 182 6.97 -5.02 6.29
N GLU A 183 7.33 -5.85 7.27
CA GLU A 183 6.93 -5.58 8.66
C GLU A 183 8.03 -5.75 9.71
N GLU A 184 7.75 -5.29 10.93
CA GLU A 184 8.45 -5.59 12.18
C GLU A 184 9.95 -5.23 12.17
N GLY A 185 10.28 -3.97 11.96
CA GLY A 185 11.66 -3.50 12.04
C GLY A 185 12.57 -3.94 10.90
N SER A 186 11.99 -4.35 9.78
CA SER A 186 12.77 -4.62 8.57
C SER A 186 13.47 -3.36 8.05
N SER A 187 14.64 -3.52 7.41
CA SER A 187 15.48 -2.40 6.98
C SER A 187 16.19 -2.62 5.66
N ASP A 188 16.70 -1.54 5.09
CA ASP A 188 17.52 -1.56 3.87
C ASP A 188 16.83 -2.34 2.74
N PHE A 189 15.60 -1.93 2.42
CA PHE A 189 14.78 -2.63 1.45
C PHE A 189 14.46 -1.81 0.21
N GLU A 190 14.33 -2.46 -0.92
CA GLU A 190 13.88 -1.88 -2.17
C GLU A 190 12.78 -2.70 -2.82
N VAL A 191 11.68 -2.03 -3.27
CA VAL A 191 10.68 -2.62 -4.16
C VAL A 191 10.56 -1.73 -5.39
N ARG A 192 10.97 -2.25 -6.55
CA ARG A 192 11.05 -1.47 -7.79
C ARG A 192 10.42 -2.17 -8.97
N LYS A 193 9.96 -1.37 -9.95
CA LYS A 193 9.52 -1.82 -11.28
C LYS A 193 8.50 -2.95 -11.24
N SER A 194 7.72 -3.00 -10.17
CA SER A 194 6.72 -4.05 -9.93
C SER A 194 5.32 -3.56 -10.29
N ILE A 195 4.45 -4.50 -10.61
CA ILE A 195 3.10 -4.23 -11.12
C ILE A 195 2.08 -4.86 -10.19
N PHE A 196 1.13 -4.05 -9.73
CA PHE A 196 0.04 -4.47 -8.85
C PHE A 196 -1.29 -4.21 -9.54
N ARG A 197 -2.10 -5.24 -9.73
CA ARG A 197 -3.40 -5.13 -10.41
C ARG A 197 -4.50 -5.85 -9.64
N ARG A 198 -5.65 -5.20 -9.51
CA ARG A 198 -6.86 -5.76 -8.88
C ARG A 198 -6.58 -6.30 -7.47
N ILE A 199 -5.93 -5.47 -6.67
CA ILE A 199 -5.62 -5.75 -5.27
C ILE A 199 -6.72 -5.14 -4.41
N PRO A 200 -7.48 -5.91 -3.63
CA PRO A 200 -8.59 -5.38 -2.82
C PRO A 200 -8.12 -4.55 -1.62
N GLY A 201 -6.97 -4.84 -1.04
CA GLY A 201 -6.38 -4.10 0.08
C GLY A 201 -5.25 -3.18 -0.34
N ASN A 202 -4.16 -3.13 0.43
CA ASN A 202 -2.97 -2.34 0.15
C ASN A 202 -2.04 -3.06 -0.83
N ALA A 203 -1.45 -2.31 -1.76
CA ALA A 203 -0.56 -2.91 -2.75
C ALA A 203 0.91 -2.94 -2.30
N LEU A 204 1.45 -1.85 -1.76
CA LEU A 204 2.74 -1.83 -1.07
C LEU A 204 2.55 -1.31 0.34
N TRP A 205 3.08 -2.01 1.31
CA TRP A 205 2.84 -1.67 2.70
C TRP A 205 4.04 -1.92 3.60
N THR A 206 4.44 -0.90 4.39
CA THR A 206 5.28 -1.10 5.57
C THR A 206 4.40 -1.06 6.83
N HIS A 207 4.61 -1.98 7.75
CA HIS A 207 3.87 -2.05 8.99
C HIS A 207 4.73 -2.60 10.12
N SER A 208 4.74 -1.96 11.27
CA SER A 208 5.23 -2.52 12.53
C SER A 208 4.24 -2.21 13.64
N LEU A 209 4.19 -3.05 14.63
CA LEU A 209 3.49 -2.73 15.87
C LEU A 209 4.13 -1.48 16.49
N LEU A 210 3.34 -0.63 17.12
CA LEU A 210 3.87 0.58 17.80
C LEU A 210 4.87 0.25 18.92
N THR A 211 4.84 -0.98 19.43
CA THR A 211 5.79 -1.49 20.42
C THR A 211 7.04 -2.13 19.82
N SER A 212 7.07 -2.35 18.52
CA SER A 212 8.19 -2.91 17.79
C SER A 212 9.13 -1.83 17.26
N SER A 213 10.31 -2.22 16.80
CA SER A 213 11.21 -1.31 16.08
C SER A 213 10.55 -0.82 14.79
N ARG A 214 10.76 0.45 14.47
CA ARG A 214 10.32 1.03 13.22
C ARG A 214 11.11 0.46 12.04
N LEU A 215 10.44 0.35 10.90
CA LEU A 215 11.14 0.05 9.66
C LEU A 215 12.03 1.25 9.27
N HIS A 216 13.12 1.01 8.56
CA HIS A 216 13.98 2.09 8.12
C HIS A 216 14.76 1.83 6.83
N ASP A 217 15.17 2.92 6.18
CA ASP A 217 16.01 2.88 4.99
C ASP A 217 15.37 2.10 3.83
N GLY A 218 14.13 2.45 3.51
CA GLY A 218 13.33 1.79 2.49
C GLY A 218 13.14 2.59 1.19
N ILE A 219 12.95 1.89 0.08
CA ILE A 219 12.64 2.51 -1.22
C ILE A 219 11.49 1.78 -1.92
N PHE A 220 10.44 2.53 -2.28
CA PHE A 220 9.40 2.11 -3.21
C PHE A 220 9.48 2.98 -4.47
N ALA A 221 9.96 2.42 -5.57
CA ALA A 221 10.20 3.23 -6.76
C ALA A 221 9.82 2.56 -8.09
N GLU A 222 9.33 3.37 -9.03
CA GLU A 222 9.02 2.95 -10.39
C GLU A 222 7.98 1.82 -10.47
N ASN A 223 7.12 1.67 -9.46
CA ASN A 223 6.06 0.67 -9.44
C ASN A 223 4.79 1.18 -10.11
N SER A 224 3.97 0.26 -10.59
CA SER A 224 2.70 0.56 -11.27
C SER A 224 1.52 -0.09 -10.55
N PHE A 225 0.46 0.69 -10.34
CA PHE A 225 -0.74 0.29 -9.61
C PHE A 225 -1.98 0.48 -10.48
N ASP A 226 -2.83 -0.52 -10.58
CA ASP A 226 -4.11 -0.40 -11.25
C ASP A 226 -5.21 -1.17 -10.53
N THR A 227 -6.29 -0.47 -10.21
CA THR A 227 -7.46 -1.04 -9.53
C THR A 227 -7.09 -1.59 -8.14
N ILE A 228 -6.74 -0.69 -7.24
CA ILE A 228 -6.39 -0.99 -5.85
C ILE A 228 -7.55 -0.57 -4.95
N GLY A 229 -8.05 -1.49 -4.13
CA GLY A 229 -9.25 -1.25 -3.33
C GLY A 229 -9.02 -0.36 -2.10
N ARG A 230 -7.77 -0.24 -1.62
CA ARG A 230 -7.42 0.66 -0.52
C ARG A 230 -6.21 1.51 -0.91
N ASP A 231 -5.05 1.34 -0.29
CA ASP A 231 -3.91 2.21 -0.53
C ASP A 231 -2.98 1.62 -1.60
N ALA A 232 -2.57 2.45 -2.55
CA ALA A 232 -1.54 2.00 -3.48
C ALA A 232 -0.21 1.81 -2.74
N ILE A 233 0.15 2.76 -1.88
CA ILE A 233 1.34 2.66 -1.03
C ILE A 233 0.96 3.17 0.36
N GLN A 234 1.22 2.37 1.39
CA GLN A 234 1.13 2.80 2.78
C GLN A 234 2.49 2.67 3.47
N VAL A 235 2.99 3.77 4.01
CA VAL A 235 4.20 3.80 4.83
C VAL A 235 3.78 3.90 6.29
N GLY A 236 3.87 2.80 7.02
CA GLY A 236 3.45 2.71 8.42
C GLY A 236 4.63 2.47 9.36
N HIS A 237 4.69 3.22 10.44
CA HIS A 237 5.67 3.13 11.54
C HIS A 237 7.12 2.96 11.04
N ALA A 238 7.59 3.94 10.26
CA ALA A 238 8.86 3.85 9.53
C ALA A 238 9.66 5.16 9.55
N THR A 239 10.94 5.09 9.23
CA THR A 239 11.80 6.27 9.08
C THR A 239 12.69 6.15 7.84
N ARG A 240 12.97 7.26 7.18
CA ARG A 240 13.81 7.32 5.97
C ARG A 240 13.34 6.40 4.84
N VAL A 241 12.03 6.43 4.56
CA VAL A 241 11.46 5.73 3.41
C VAL A 241 11.30 6.69 2.23
N ARG A 242 11.73 6.28 1.06
CA ARG A 242 11.59 7.02 -0.19
C ARG A 242 10.52 6.36 -1.07
N VAL A 243 9.56 7.16 -1.50
CA VAL A 243 8.49 6.72 -2.43
C VAL A 243 8.63 7.55 -3.70
N GLU A 244 9.15 6.95 -4.79
CA GLU A 244 9.67 7.70 -5.92
C GLU A 244 9.19 7.19 -7.27
N ASN A 245 8.71 8.12 -8.11
CA ASN A 245 8.40 7.85 -9.52
C ASN A 245 7.43 6.67 -9.73
N ASN A 246 6.55 6.42 -8.78
CA ASN A 246 5.50 5.42 -8.92
C ASN A 246 4.32 5.98 -9.72
N THR A 247 3.60 5.10 -10.40
CA THR A 247 2.42 5.47 -11.17
C THR A 247 1.23 4.61 -10.78
N GLY A 248 0.03 5.20 -10.74
CA GLY A 248 -1.16 4.45 -10.39
C GLY A 248 -2.44 5.04 -10.95
N SER A 249 -3.44 4.18 -11.08
CA SER A 249 -4.79 4.59 -11.48
C SER A 249 -5.86 3.74 -10.80
N ASN A 250 -7.08 4.29 -10.72
CA ASN A 250 -8.22 3.59 -10.14
C ASN A 250 -7.98 3.11 -8.69
N ILE A 251 -7.49 3.99 -7.83
CA ILE A 251 -7.33 3.71 -6.41
C ILE A 251 -8.68 3.92 -5.71
N GLY A 252 -9.09 2.99 -4.83
CA GLY A 252 -10.43 2.95 -4.24
C GLY A 252 -11.47 2.31 -5.15
N TYR A 253 -11.05 1.39 -6.00
CA TYR A 253 -11.92 0.63 -6.90
C TYR A 253 -11.57 -0.86 -6.89
N PRO A 254 -12.56 -1.76 -7.15
CA PRO A 254 -13.99 -1.44 -7.32
C PRO A 254 -14.64 -1.08 -5.97
N LEU A 255 -15.72 -0.29 -6.01
CA LEU A 255 -16.37 0.28 -4.80
C LEU A 255 -16.80 -0.76 -3.78
N GLU A 256 -17.27 -1.90 -4.23
CA GLU A 256 -17.79 -2.97 -3.38
C GLU A 256 -16.73 -3.64 -2.49
N VAL A 257 -15.44 -3.45 -2.79
CA VAL A 257 -14.38 -4.02 -1.93
C VAL A 257 -13.85 -3.04 -0.89
N VAL A 258 -14.22 -1.76 -0.99
CA VAL A 258 -13.72 -0.74 -0.06
C VAL A 258 -14.40 -0.86 1.29
N ASP A 259 -13.64 -0.89 2.36
CA ASP A 259 -14.13 -0.99 3.76
C ASP A 259 -14.01 0.36 4.49
N ALA A 260 -14.74 1.37 3.98
CA ALA A 260 -14.70 2.72 4.54
C ALA A 260 -15.24 2.82 5.98
N GLU A 261 -16.09 1.90 6.40
CA GLU A 261 -16.69 1.90 7.75
C GLU A 261 -15.65 1.56 8.84
N ASN A 262 -14.63 0.79 8.49
CA ASN A 262 -13.50 0.47 9.38
C ASN A 262 -12.27 1.38 9.14
N GLY A 263 -12.49 2.60 8.67
CA GLY A 263 -11.42 3.58 8.46
C GLY A 263 -10.61 3.36 7.18
N GLY A 264 -11.05 2.47 6.30
CA GLY A 264 -10.38 2.14 5.05
C GLY A 264 -10.71 3.11 3.91
N VAL A 265 -10.64 4.42 4.12
CA VAL A 265 -10.76 5.40 3.02
C VAL A 265 -9.53 5.24 2.11
N PRO A 266 -9.72 5.03 0.80
CA PRO A 266 -8.61 4.79 -0.11
C PRO A 266 -7.66 5.99 -0.21
N VAL A 267 -6.36 5.70 -0.35
CA VAL A 267 -5.32 6.73 -0.49
C VAL A 267 -4.30 6.32 -1.54
N ALA A 268 -3.81 7.27 -2.34
CA ALA A 268 -2.73 6.94 -3.27
C ALA A 268 -1.42 6.68 -2.51
N ILE A 269 -1.02 7.60 -1.62
CA ILE A 269 0.13 7.39 -0.72
C ILE A 269 -0.30 7.79 0.70
N ASP A 270 -0.34 6.81 1.57
CA ASP A 270 -0.77 6.92 2.97
C ASP A 270 0.40 6.80 3.94
N THR A 271 0.30 7.45 5.09
CA THR A 271 1.16 7.20 6.24
C THR A 271 0.33 6.79 7.45
N SER A 272 0.92 6.04 8.36
CA SER A 272 0.25 5.61 9.58
C SER A 272 1.23 5.47 10.75
N GLY A 273 0.84 5.98 11.90
CA GLY A 273 1.65 5.94 13.11
C GLY A 273 2.82 6.93 13.06
N ASN A 274 4.02 6.52 13.39
CA ASN A 274 5.19 7.39 13.44
C ASN A 274 6.04 7.25 12.17
N VAL A 275 6.01 8.27 11.29
CA VAL A 275 6.76 8.29 10.03
C VAL A 275 7.56 9.59 9.89
N ASP A 276 8.88 9.50 9.85
CA ASP A 276 9.74 10.67 9.72
C ASP A 276 10.84 10.53 8.67
N ALA A 277 11.50 11.63 8.38
CA ALA A 277 12.63 11.74 7.46
C ALA A 277 12.39 11.05 6.10
N SER A 278 11.11 10.90 5.73
CA SER A 278 10.68 10.20 4.52
C SER A 278 10.37 11.20 3.41
N ILE A 279 10.53 10.76 2.16
CA ILE A 279 10.38 11.61 0.98
C ILE A 279 9.50 10.92 -0.05
N TYR A 280 8.42 11.59 -0.46
CA TYR A 280 7.51 11.15 -1.52
C TYR A 280 7.65 12.10 -2.70
N THR A 281 8.23 11.63 -3.80
CA THR A 281 8.58 12.52 -4.93
C THR A 281 8.36 11.91 -6.30
N GLY A 282 7.89 12.72 -7.24
CA GLY A 282 7.74 12.34 -8.64
C GLY A 282 6.67 11.27 -8.92
N ASN A 283 5.79 10.99 -7.95
CA ASN A 283 4.74 9.99 -8.13
C ASN A 283 3.57 10.58 -8.93
N ARG A 284 2.92 9.75 -9.74
CA ARG A 284 1.76 10.13 -10.54
C ARG A 284 0.59 9.19 -10.32
N PHE A 285 -0.53 9.72 -9.84
CA PHE A 285 -1.77 8.97 -9.65
C PHE A 285 -2.94 9.63 -10.40
N GLU A 286 -3.84 8.81 -10.90
CA GLU A 286 -5.05 9.24 -11.60
C GLU A 286 -6.26 8.48 -11.08
N GLU A 287 -7.41 9.18 -10.97
CA GLU A 287 -8.67 8.57 -10.54
C GLU A 287 -8.58 7.92 -9.15
N VAL A 288 -8.17 8.70 -8.16
CA VAL A 288 -8.11 8.29 -6.75
C VAL A 288 -9.45 8.56 -6.09
N ASN A 289 -10.19 7.54 -5.74
CA ASN A 289 -11.48 7.67 -5.07
C ASN A 289 -11.32 7.79 -3.54
N GLY A 290 -10.57 8.77 -3.13
CA GLY A 290 -10.23 9.02 -1.73
C GLY A 290 -9.26 10.19 -1.62
N LYS A 291 -8.17 10.04 -0.90
CA LYS A 291 -7.15 11.08 -0.76
C LYS A 291 -5.96 10.81 -1.68
N CYS A 292 -5.38 11.86 -2.24
CA CYS A 292 -4.09 11.69 -2.92
C CYS A 292 -2.98 11.34 -1.91
N PHE A 293 -2.94 12.08 -0.79
CA PHE A 293 -2.02 11.82 0.31
C PHE A 293 -2.75 11.93 1.65
N ASP A 294 -2.53 10.96 2.52
CA ASP A 294 -2.87 11.05 3.95
C ASP A 294 -1.58 10.99 4.77
N LEU A 295 -1.29 12.04 5.51
CA LEU A 295 -0.04 12.21 6.23
C LEU A 295 -0.26 12.02 7.73
N ASP A 296 -0.82 10.86 8.14
CA ASP A 296 -1.05 10.54 9.56
C ASP A 296 0.26 10.19 10.26
N GLY A 297 0.62 10.99 11.27
CA GLY A 297 1.86 10.85 12.02
C GLY A 297 3.14 11.11 11.24
N PHE A 298 3.02 11.77 10.06
CA PHE A 298 4.17 12.16 9.23
C PHE A 298 4.78 13.46 9.77
N HIS A 299 6.11 13.47 9.87
CA HIS A 299 6.85 14.66 10.31
C HIS A 299 8.30 14.68 9.80
N ASP A 300 8.93 15.84 9.81
CA ASP A 300 10.32 16.02 9.39
C ASP A 300 10.63 15.40 8.01
N GLY A 301 9.68 15.50 7.09
CA GLY A 301 9.75 14.84 5.79
C GLY A 301 9.26 15.72 4.64
N ALA A 302 9.11 15.15 3.44
CA ALA A 302 8.75 15.91 2.26
C ALA A 302 7.82 15.18 1.28
N VAL A 303 6.89 15.94 0.70
CA VAL A 303 6.01 15.54 -0.41
C VAL A 303 6.26 16.52 -1.55
N ARG A 304 6.98 16.09 -2.61
CA ARG A 304 7.49 17.01 -3.64
C ARG A 304 7.23 16.51 -5.05
N ASP A 305 6.88 17.42 -5.94
CA ASP A 305 6.83 17.17 -7.39
C ASP A 305 5.92 15.96 -7.78
N ASN A 306 4.89 15.71 -6.99
CA ASN A 306 3.92 14.65 -7.28
C ASN A 306 2.75 15.20 -8.09
N VAL A 307 2.08 14.30 -8.79
CA VAL A 307 0.91 14.59 -9.63
C VAL A 307 -0.25 13.69 -9.24
N CYS A 308 -1.40 14.29 -8.90
CA CYS A 308 -2.65 13.58 -8.68
C CYS A 308 -3.75 14.26 -9.48
N ILE A 309 -4.38 13.54 -10.41
CA ILE A 309 -5.31 14.10 -11.38
C ILE A 309 -6.59 13.28 -11.45
N ASP A 310 -7.72 13.90 -11.16
CA ASP A 310 -9.03 13.26 -11.13
C ASP A 310 -10.01 13.97 -12.06
N ARG A 311 -10.57 13.25 -13.04
CA ARG A 311 -11.36 13.81 -14.13
C ARG A 311 -12.85 13.51 -14.07
N LYS A 312 -13.26 12.51 -13.27
CA LYS A 312 -14.66 12.15 -13.13
C LYS A 312 -15.45 13.27 -12.43
N ARG A 313 -16.76 13.16 -12.42
CA ARG A 313 -17.65 14.10 -11.73
C ARG A 313 -17.58 13.88 -10.21
N ALA A 314 -18.01 14.84 -9.42
CA ALA A 314 -18.02 14.76 -7.96
C ALA A 314 -18.82 13.54 -7.43
N GLU A 315 -19.92 13.19 -8.10
CA GLU A 315 -20.78 12.06 -7.74
C GLU A 315 -20.11 10.70 -7.94
N ASP A 316 -19.12 10.63 -8.82
CA ASP A 316 -18.42 9.39 -9.16
C ASP A 316 -17.34 9.02 -8.11
N TYR A 317 -17.06 9.93 -7.17
CA TYR A 317 -16.13 9.72 -6.06
C TYR A 317 -16.90 9.53 -4.75
N SER A 318 -16.95 8.30 -4.28
CA SER A 318 -17.80 7.90 -3.14
C SER A 318 -17.19 8.21 -1.78
N PHE A 319 -15.85 8.23 -1.69
CA PHE A 319 -15.14 8.42 -0.43
C PHE A 319 -14.56 9.82 -0.29
N GLY A 320 -13.96 10.13 0.85
CA GLY A 320 -13.46 11.48 1.16
C GLY A 320 -12.40 11.99 0.18
N HIS A 321 -12.83 12.35 -1.01
CA HIS A 321 -12.02 12.75 -2.16
C HIS A 321 -11.42 14.14 -1.95
N PHE A 322 -10.19 14.15 -1.44
CA PHE A 322 -9.45 15.32 -1.02
C PHE A 322 -7.99 15.24 -1.52
N GLY A 323 -7.32 16.37 -1.65
CA GLY A 323 -5.93 16.38 -2.10
C GLY A 323 -4.97 15.78 -1.07
N ILE A 324 -4.44 16.62 -0.19
CA ILE A 324 -3.47 16.24 0.84
C ILE A 324 -4.07 16.52 2.21
N VAL A 325 -4.06 15.54 3.10
CA VAL A 325 -4.55 15.70 4.48
C VAL A 325 -3.41 15.41 5.45
N MET A 326 -3.12 16.35 6.35
CA MET A 326 -2.30 16.08 7.52
C MET A 326 -3.19 15.59 8.64
N ASN A 327 -2.79 14.53 9.30
CA ASN A 327 -3.46 13.96 10.45
C ASN A 327 -2.42 13.48 11.47
N ASN A 328 -2.85 13.21 12.68
CA ASN A 328 -1.99 12.63 13.70
C ASN A 328 -2.80 11.83 14.71
N THR A 329 -2.72 10.51 14.61
CA THR A 329 -3.35 9.59 15.56
C THR A 329 -2.40 9.12 16.65
N ASP A 330 -1.08 9.18 16.43
CA ASP A 330 -0.07 8.78 17.43
C ASP A 330 0.16 9.89 18.46
N PRO A 331 -0.12 9.66 19.74
CA PRO A 331 0.05 10.66 20.79
C PRO A 331 1.53 11.01 21.11
N GLN A 332 2.48 10.26 20.58
CA GLN A 332 3.91 10.46 20.86
C GLN A 332 4.60 11.35 19.80
N VAL A 333 3.93 11.63 18.70
CA VAL A 333 4.46 12.47 17.61
C VAL A 333 3.64 13.74 17.44
N GLN A 334 4.20 14.70 16.72
CA GLN A 334 3.52 15.93 16.30
C GLN A 334 3.75 16.14 14.81
N ALA A 335 2.75 16.64 14.10
CA ALA A 335 2.87 17.07 12.74
C ALA A 335 3.78 18.32 12.70
N GLN A 336 5.01 18.17 12.22
CA GLN A 336 6.00 19.26 12.17
C GLN A 336 6.95 19.15 10.99
N ASN A 337 7.47 20.30 10.55
CA ASN A 337 8.57 20.41 9.57
C ASN A 337 8.32 19.60 8.28
N ILE A 338 7.11 19.59 7.78
CA ILE A 338 6.76 18.91 6.52
C ILE A 338 6.94 19.89 5.36
N GLU A 339 7.62 19.45 4.31
CA GLU A 339 7.73 20.21 3.06
C GLU A 339 6.74 19.66 2.02
N ILE A 340 5.80 20.48 1.57
CA ILE A 340 4.87 20.20 0.47
C ILE A 340 5.21 21.16 -0.66
N MET A 341 5.90 20.70 -1.70
CA MET A 341 6.47 21.56 -2.71
C MET A 341 6.28 21.06 -4.13
N GLY A 342 5.87 21.94 -5.04
CA GLY A 342 5.82 21.65 -6.47
C GLY A 342 4.78 20.60 -6.90
N ASN A 343 3.86 20.20 -6.02
CA ASN A 343 2.87 19.18 -6.36
C ASN A 343 1.74 19.75 -7.23
N LEU A 344 1.21 18.91 -8.13
CA LEU A 344 -0.01 19.17 -8.90
C LEU A 344 -1.13 18.27 -8.36
N ILE A 345 -2.13 18.87 -7.76
CA ILE A 345 -3.37 18.23 -7.30
C ILE A 345 -4.51 18.83 -8.11
N ASP A 346 -5.19 18.04 -8.92
CA ASP A 346 -6.13 18.55 -9.90
C ASP A 346 -7.44 17.77 -9.93
N GLY A 347 -8.56 18.44 -9.72
CA GLY A 347 -9.89 17.87 -9.91
C GLY A 347 -10.53 17.29 -8.66
N MET A 348 -10.17 17.76 -7.47
CA MET A 348 -10.72 17.23 -6.22
C MET A 348 -12.19 17.59 -6.03
N LYS A 349 -12.96 16.63 -5.52
CA LYS A 349 -14.34 16.81 -5.11
C LYS A 349 -14.45 17.90 -4.04
N PHE A 350 -13.51 17.92 -3.13
CA PHE A 350 -13.42 18.82 -1.99
C PHE A 350 -12.18 19.71 -2.05
N GLY A 351 -11.53 19.95 -0.90
CA GLY A 351 -10.37 20.83 -0.76
C GLY A 351 -9.06 20.26 -1.29
N GLY A 352 -8.07 21.13 -1.36
CA GLY A 352 -6.74 20.78 -1.86
C GLY A 352 -5.77 20.31 -0.79
N LEU A 353 -5.66 21.04 0.33
CA LEU A 353 -4.71 20.74 1.41
C LEU A 353 -5.28 21.10 2.77
N PHE A 354 -5.24 20.17 3.69
CA PHE A 354 -5.46 20.39 5.11
C PHE A 354 -4.11 20.43 5.84
N VAL A 355 -3.85 21.52 6.55
CA VAL A 355 -2.62 21.77 7.31
C VAL A 355 -2.94 21.80 8.80
N MET A 356 -2.24 20.99 9.58
CA MET A 356 -2.19 21.07 11.04
C MET A 356 -0.75 20.96 11.54
N GLY A 357 -0.45 21.48 12.71
CA GLY A 357 0.91 21.41 13.29
C GLY A 357 1.81 22.58 12.88
N SER A 358 3.12 22.42 12.96
CA SER A 358 4.02 23.58 12.93
C SER A 358 5.25 23.42 12.03
N GLY A 359 5.75 24.57 11.56
CA GLY A 359 7.01 24.64 10.82
C GLY A 359 6.94 24.10 9.40
N HIS A 360 5.76 23.94 8.85
CA HIS A 360 5.59 23.41 7.49
C HIS A 360 5.92 24.44 6.41
N ARG A 361 6.35 23.92 5.26
CA ARG A 361 6.64 24.72 4.06
C ARG A 361 5.78 24.24 2.90
N VAL A 362 4.76 25.00 2.55
CA VAL A 362 3.82 24.72 1.45
C VAL A 362 4.12 25.70 0.32
N ILE A 363 4.92 25.30 -0.66
CA ILE A 363 5.51 26.23 -1.62
C ILE A 363 5.34 25.75 -3.06
N GLY A 364 4.82 26.63 -3.92
CA GLY A 364 4.80 26.43 -5.36
C GLY A 364 3.92 25.28 -5.85
N ASN A 365 2.95 24.86 -5.04
CA ASN A 365 2.02 23.80 -5.46
C ASN A 365 0.90 24.38 -6.36
N GLN A 366 0.33 23.49 -7.16
CA GLN A 366 -0.84 23.75 -7.97
C GLN A 366 -2.00 22.90 -7.46
N PHE A 367 -3.00 23.54 -6.85
CA PHE A 367 -4.25 22.95 -6.44
C PHE A 367 -5.34 23.45 -7.39
N LEU A 368 -5.73 22.64 -8.36
CA LEU A 368 -6.56 23.07 -9.48
C LEU A 368 -7.90 22.35 -9.50
N ASN A 369 -8.92 23.06 -10.02
CA ASN A 369 -10.26 22.51 -10.19
C ASN A 369 -10.83 21.87 -8.91
N LEU A 370 -10.65 22.54 -7.78
CA LEU A 370 -11.11 22.09 -6.47
C LEU A 370 -12.60 22.34 -6.24
N ASN A 371 -13.14 21.73 -5.18
CA ASN A 371 -14.52 21.89 -4.73
C ASN A 371 -15.54 21.60 -5.84
N LYS A 372 -15.34 20.55 -6.63
CA LYS A 372 -16.33 20.09 -7.62
C LYS A 372 -17.71 19.79 -7.01
N ALA A 373 -17.76 19.50 -5.71
CA ALA A 373 -18.98 19.28 -4.96
C ALA A 373 -19.83 20.56 -4.79
N GLY A 374 -19.21 21.74 -4.88
CA GLY A 374 -19.88 23.01 -4.62
C GLY A 374 -20.25 23.19 -3.15
N CYS A 375 -19.41 22.77 -2.20
CA CYS A 375 -19.70 22.80 -0.76
C CYS A 375 -19.96 24.20 -0.20
N ASN A 376 -19.53 25.24 -0.90
CA ASN A 376 -19.80 26.64 -0.57
C ASN A 376 -21.09 27.20 -1.22
N GLU A 377 -21.94 26.34 -1.76
CA GLU A 377 -23.25 26.67 -2.27
C GLU A 377 -24.36 26.37 -1.25
N SER A 378 -25.49 27.04 -1.37
CA SER A 378 -26.68 26.70 -0.58
C SER A 378 -27.30 25.34 -0.95
N ALA A 379 -26.98 24.83 -2.14
CA ALA A 379 -27.41 23.55 -2.64
C ALA A 379 -26.22 22.88 -3.37
N PRO A 380 -25.30 22.23 -2.65
CA PRO A 380 -24.17 21.58 -3.24
C PRO A 380 -24.60 20.39 -4.13
N HIS A 381 -23.77 20.05 -5.11
CA HIS A 381 -24.04 18.97 -6.08
C HIS A 381 -24.07 17.58 -5.42
N VAL A 382 -23.32 17.42 -4.35
CA VAL A 382 -23.26 16.20 -3.53
C VAL A 382 -23.20 16.58 -2.05
N PRO A 383 -23.56 15.68 -1.12
CA PRO A 383 -23.45 15.95 0.30
C PRO A 383 -22.04 16.36 0.71
N CYS A 384 -21.92 17.51 1.36
CA CYS A 384 -20.70 18.03 1.96
C CYS A 384 -20.78 17.83 3.47
N ILE A 385 -20.61 16.57 3.88
CA ILE A 385 -20.71 16.17 5.28
C ILE A 385 -19.31 15.92 5.79
N TYR A 386 -18.92 16.69 6.79
CA TYR A 386 -17.74 16.47 7.56
C TYR A 386 -18.13 16.35 9.04
N LYS A 387 -17.55 15.42 9.75
CA LYS A 387 -18.05 15.07 11.10
C LYS A 387 -17.51 15.96 12.19
N GLU A 388 -16.50 16.76 11.90
CA GLU A 388 -15.62 17.30 12.91
C GLU A 388 -15.75 18.82 13.00
N ASP A 389 -14.97 19.42 13.91
CA ASP A 389 -15.00 20.86 14.17
C ASP A 389 -14.35 21.73 13.07
N GLU A 390 -14.12 21.15 11.89
CA GLU A 390 -13.45 21.77 10.74
C GLU A 390 -14.35 21.80 9.48
N PRO A 391 -15.58 22.31 9.57
CA PRO A 391 -16.59 22.18 8.51
C PRO A 391 -16.22 22.85 7.20
N GLU A 392 -15.40 23.91 7.24
CA GLU A 392 -15.00 24.68 6.06
C GLU A 392 -13.84 24.05 5.30
N MET A 393 -13.24 22.98 5.81
CA MET A 393 -12.16 22.25 5.17
C MET A 393 -12.56 21.78 3.76
N LEU A 394 -13.77 21.26 3.60
CA LEU A 394 -14.23 20.70 2.32
C LEU A 394 -14.36 21.73 1.20
N GLU A 395 -14.58 22.99 1.52
CA GLU A 395 -14.80 24.08 0.56
C GLU A 395 -13.60 25.01 0.37
N THR A 396 -12.46 24.67 0.96
CA THR A 396 -11.27 25.54 1.02
C THR A 396 -10.11 24.95 0.24
N GLY A 397 -9.36 25.77 -0.47
CA GLY A 397 -8.19 25.35 -1.21
C GLY A 397 -7.07 24.85 -0.29
N ILE A 398 -6.59 25.69 0.62
CA ILE A 398 -5.66 25.33 1.70
C ILE A 398 -6.29 25.74 3.02
N TYR A 399 -6.63 24.77 3.85
CA TYR A 399 -7.25 24.98 5.15
C TYR A 399 -6.27 24.72 6.29
N LEU A 400 -6.07 25.70 7.15
CA LEU A 400 -5.26 25.57 8.36
C LEU A 400 -6.19 25.29 9.55
N GLY A 401 -6.18 24.05 10.02
CA GLY A 401 -6.98 23.59 11.16
C GLY A 401 -6.12 23.14 12.32
N ARG A 402 -6.74 22.48 13.29
CA ARG A 402 -6.06 21.95 14.48
C ARG A 402 -5.96 20.43 14.49
N GLY A 403 -6.51 19.78 13.48
CA GLY A 403 -6.57 18.33 13.39
C GLY A 403 -7.87 17.76 13.96
N ILE A 404 -8.16 16.52 13.59
CA ILE A 404 -9.40 15.83 13.84
C ILE A 404 -9.23 14.75 14.93
N ALA A 405 -8.29 13.86 14.74
CA ALA A 405 -8.04 12.77 15.69
C ALA A 405 -7.40 13.31 17.00
N ARG A 406 -6.51 14.26 16.84
CA ARG A 406 -5.84 14.93 17.96
C ARG A 406 -5.55 16.39 17.62
N LEU A 407 -5.94 17.29 18.51
CA LEU A 407 -5.74 18.73 18.29
C LEU A 407 -4.29 19.12 18.50
N GLU A 408 -3.70 19.81 17.53
CA GLU A 408 -2.38 20.41 17.57
C GLU A 408 -2.43 21.92 17.30
N GLU A 409 -1.43 22.64 17.76
CA GLU A 409 -1.31 24.08 17.50
C GLU A 409 -0.74 24.28 16.10
N THR A 410 -1.46 25.03 15.25
CA THR A 410 -1.06 25.31 13.86
C THR A 410 -0.41 26.68 13.77
N ARG A 411 0.93 26.70 13.71
CA ARG A 411 1.73 27.94 13.73
C ARG A 411 3.09 27.78 13.06
N GLY A 412 3.69 28.93 12.70
CA GLY A 412 5.02 28.96 12.12
C GLY A 412 5.11 28.36 10.73
N ASN A 413 3.98 28.19 10.05
CA ASN A 413 3.92 27.61 8.72
C ASN A 413 4.14 28.69 7.64
N LEU A 414 4.85 28.36 6.58
CA LEU A 414 5.04 29.18 5.40
C LEU A 414 4.21 28.62 4.23
N ILE A 415 3.22 29.40 3.78
CA ILE A 415 2.33 29.06 2.66
C ILE A 415 2.56 30.10 1.55
N GLN A 416 3.32 29.73 0.52
CA GLN A 416 3.87 30.69 -0.41
C GLN A 416 3.78 30.22 -1.87
N SER A 417 3.45 31.18 -2.77
CA SER A 417 3.51 30.99 -4.22
C SER A 417 2.73 29.79 -4.75
N ASN A 418 1.67 29.37 -4.06
CA ASN A 418 0.78 28.32 -4.53
C ASN A 418 -0.28 28.91 -5.47
N ARG A 419 -0.66 28.14 -6.49
CA ARG A 419 -1.78 28.44 -7.37
C ARG A 419 -2.98 27.60 -6.99
N ILE A 420 -4.09 28.25 -6.68
CA ILE A 420 -5.29 27.58 -6.16
C ILE A 420 -6.48 28.02 -7.03
N THR A 421 -7.13 27.06 -7.69
CA THR A 421 -8.32 27.32 -8.51
C THR A 421 -9.43 26.32 -8.25
N GLY A 422 -10.67 26.68 -8.58
CA GLY A 422 -11.81 25.79 -8.46
C GLY A 422 -13.09 26.54 -8.17
N HIS A 423 -14.15 25.83 -7.84
CA HIS A 423 -15.45 26.42 -7.66
C HIS A 423 -15.48 27.43 -6.51
N LYS A 424 -15.60 28.72 -6.85
CA LYS A 424 -15.55 29.86 -5.92
C LYS A 424 -14.29 29.93 -5.05
N MET A 425 -13.17 29.43 -5.54
CA MET A 425 -11.90 29.43 -4.80
C MET A 425 -11.32 30.81 -4.60
N SER A 426 -11.67 31.80 -5.44
CA SER A 426 -11.27 33.19 -5.23
C SER A 426 -11.65 33.75 -3.86
N LYS A 427 -12.69 33.20 -3.22
CA LYS A 427 -13.19 33.61 -1.89
C LYS A 427 -12.77 32.63 -0.76
N ARG A 428 -12.37 31.42 -1.08
CA ARG A 428 -12.06 30.34 -0.12
C ARG A 428 -10.70 29.70 -0.40
N CYS A 429 -9.82 30.42 -1.01
CA CYS A 429 -8.50 29.97 -1.41
C CYS A 429 -7.66 29.47 -0.24
N ILE A 430 -7.50 30.30 0.80
CA ILE A 430 -6.81 29.94 2.03
C ILE A 430 -7.66 30.41 3.21
N HIS A 431 -7.92 29.51 4.14
CA HIS A 431 -8.74 29.81 5.30
C HIS A 431 -8.14 29.19 6.58
N VAL A 432 -8.40 29.80 7.71
CA VAL A 432 -8.00 29.30 9.03
C VAL A 432 -9.23 28.90 9.82
N GLY A 433 -9.18 27.71 10.41
CA GLY A 433 -10.25 27.19 11.24
C GLY A 433 -10.30 27.76 12.66
N PRO A 434 -11.30 27.37 13.44
CA PRO A 434 -11.43 27.79 14.82
C PRO A 434 -10.18 27.52 15.65
N GLY A 435 -9.72 28.53 16.40
CA GLY A 435 -8.56 28.41 17.27
C GLY A 435 -7.20 28.47 16.57
N VAL A 436 -7.15 28.71 15.26
CA VAL A 436 -5.89 28.97 14.52
C VAL A 436 -5.74 30.47 14.30
N SER A 437 -4.55 31.01 14.61
CA SER A 437 -4.23 32.41 14.34
C SER A 437 -3.59 32.59 12.98
N LEU A 438 -4.19 33.39 12.13
CA LEU A 438 -3.62 33.77 10.84
C LEU A 438 -2.23 34.42 11.01
N ALA A 439 -2.09 35.31 12.00
CA ALA A 439 -0.85 36.03 12.28
C ALA A 439 0.29 35.13 12.81
N ALA A 440 -0.01 33.92 13.23
CA ALA A 440 0.99 32.92 13.64
C ALA A 440 1.60 32.16 12.46
N ASN A 441 1.12 32.40 11.24
CA ASN A 441 1.57 31.76 10.01
C ASN A 441 1.94 32.82 8.96
N THR A 442 2.81 32.48 8.04
CA THR A 442 3.19 33.36 6.92
C THR A 442 2.48 32.89 5.65
N ILE A 443 1.60 33.73 5.11
CA ILE A 443 0.82 33.44 3.90
C ILE A 443 1.06 34.55 2.91
N GLU A 444 1.75 34.26 1.82
CA GLU A 444 2.15 35.30 0.87
C GLU A 444 2.28 34.79 -0.57
N ARG A 445 2.03 35.69 -1.52
CA ARG A 445 2.22 35.46 -2.96
C ARG A 445 1.47 34.26 -3.53
N ASN A 446 0.35 33.85 -2.92
CA ASN A 446 -0.49 32.81 -3.46
C ASN A 446 -1.49 33.40 -4.48
N GLU A 447 -1.74 32.65 -5.56
CA GLU A 447 -2.68 33.03 -6.61
C GLU A 447 -3.99 32.27 -6.40
N CYS A 448 -5.10 32.99 -6.38
CA CYS A 448 -6.44 32.45 -6.14
C CYS A 448 -7.37 32.85 -7.28
N ALA A 449 -8.02 31.87 -7.90
CA ALA A 449 -9.02 32.10 -8.96
C ALA A 449 -10.15 31.06 -8.93
N ASP A 450 -11.28 31.41 -9.55
CA ASP A 450 -12.41 30.49 -9.79
C ASP A 450 -12.15 29.61 -11.02
#